data_4fa14d3b73be4e799f38941f0f96cfed
#
_entry.id   4fa14d3b73be4e799f38941f0f96cfed
#
_cell.length_a   1.000
_cell.length_b   1.000
_cell.length_c   1.000
_cell.angle_alpha   90.00
_cell.angle_beta   90.00
_cell.angle_gamma   90.00
#
_symmetry.space_group_name_H-M   'P 1'
#
loop_
_entity.id
_entity.type
_entity.pdbx_description
1 polymer ?
#
loop_
_entity_poly.entity_id
_entity_poly.type
_entity_poly.pdbx_seq_one_letter_code
_entity_poly.pdbx_strand_id
1 'polypeptide(L)'
;MSPTELYQERKSAIHLLRSGCSPKEVAAELNRSIVWVCKWQGRFEKNGWAGLKSQSCAPKEHGRKLSPKIQEAIIQARSELEAEAAEGDGLKYIGSRAVLARLKRKKITPLPGLASIERVLRAAGMTKTKSTNEKIKYPHLQPKQPNQLLQVDIVPHYLRGGQSVACFNGLDVVSRYPAGQAFAQRRAEDAKHFLLHVWQEIGLPRYTQVDNEGCFSGGFTHEAVLGQVVRSALWVGTELVFSPIRHPESNGFVERFHQDYDDHVWHNTTLQNIAHVNQRSATFFQNYRQSKHHSALNGQSPTELHFQHHPQLLPPDFVLPEGKIPLTEGQIHFMRRVSDTGTVSVLNLEWPVPDTPDPPKAVWVTIQFTLTGATLRIYDAAPDVDARVCLTAYSFPVSETIHPKSTSIQPHHPNKSQGEYLMQLPLQFFTISARSTAKMVAEFLAMY
;
A
#
# COMPACT_ATOMS: atom_id res chain seq x y z
N MET A 1 -10.49 -30.02 -16.61
CA MET A 1 -10.74 -31.40 -16.04
C MET A 1 -9.68 -31.66 -14.98
N SER A 2 -10.09 -32.14 -13.83
CA SER A 2 -9.18 -32.57 -12.77
C SER A 2 -8.44 -33.86 -13.14
N PRO A 3 -7.31 -34.21 -12.51
CA PRO A 3 -6.63 -35.49 -12.72
C PRO A 3 -7.53 -36.74 -12.50
N THR A 4 -8.47 -36.59 -11.59
CA THR A 4 -9.43 -37.64 -11.27
C THR A 4 -10.47 -37.83 -12.40
N GLU A 5 -11.00 -36.73 -12.94
CA GLU A 5 -11.94 -36.76 -14.07
C GLU A 5 -11.27 -37.35 -15.33
N LEU A 6 -10.03 -36.94 -15.62
CA LEU A 6 -9.26 -37.49 -16.74
C LEU A 6 -9.01 -39.01 -16.59
N TYR A 7 -8.80 -39.50 -15.38
CA TYR A 7 -8.64 -40.92 -15.12
C TYR A 7 -9.94 -41.68 -15.34
N GLN A 8 -11.06 -41.15 -14.89
CA GLN A 8 -12.38 -41.78 -15.07
C GLN A 8 -12.79 -41.83 -16.55
N GLU A 9 -12.55 -40.77 -17.30
CA GLU A 9 -12.81 -40.72 -18.74
C GLU A 9 -12.01 -41.81 -19.50
N ARG A 10 -10.73 -41.99 -19.17
CA ARG A 10 -9.88 -43.06 -19.75
C ARG A 10 -10.38 -44.43 -19.35
N LYS A 11 -10.86 -44.57 -18.13
CA LYS A 11 -11.46 -45.84 -17.65
C LYS A 11 -12.74 -46.18 -18.41
N SER A 12 -13.60 -45.18 -18.64
CA SER A 12 -14.81 -45.35 -19.46
C SER A 12 -14.48 -45.77 -20.88
N ALA A 13 -13.47 -45.19 -21.51
CA ALA A 13 -13.02 -45.60 -22.85
C ALA A 13 -12.61 -47.06 -22.90
N ILE A 14 -11.87 -47.55 -21.89
CA ILE A 14 -11.48 -48.97 -21.83
C ILE A 14 -12.69 -49.88 -21.58
N HIS A 15 -13.65 -49.47 -20.78
CA HIS A 15 -14.87 -50.26 -20.57
C HIS A 15 -15.67 -50.39 -21.86
N LEU A 16 -15.86 -49.31 -22.63
CA LEU A 16 -16.55 -49.33 -23.92
C LEU A 16 -15.84 -50.25 -24.94
N LEU A 17 -14.49 -50.15 -25.01
CA LEU A 17 -13.73 -51.09 -25.87
C LEU A 17 -13.91 -52.54 -25.47
N ARG A 18 -13.96 -52.88 -24.18
CA ARG A 18 -14.15 -54.24 -23.67
C ARG A 18 -15.59 -54.74 -23.83
N SER A 19 -16.55 -53.84 -23.95
CA SER A 19 -17.96 -54.23 -24.30
C SER A 19 -18.17 -54.47 -25.80
N GLY A 20 -17.11 -54.33 -26.61
CA GLY A 20 -17.16 -54.65 -28.06
C GLY A 20 -17.29 -53.44 -28.96
N CYS A 21 -17.30 -52.19 -28.44
CA CYS A 21 -17.32 -50.98 -29.27
C CYS A 21 -15.98 -50.80 -30.00
N SER A 22 -16.04 -50.37 -31.26
CA SER A 22 -14.83 -50.06 -32.03
C SER A 22 -14.17 -48.77 -31.53
N PRO A 23 -12.87 -48.58 -31.70
CA PRO A 23 -12.20 -47.34 -31.32
C PRO A 23 -12.81 -46.06 -31.94
N LYS A 24 -13.46 -46.21 -33.11
CA LYS A 24 -14.14 -45.09 -33.78
C LYS A 24 -15.43 -44.70 -33.06
N GLU A 25 -16.23 -45.67 -32.62
CA GLU A 25 -17.45 -45.46 -31.86
C GLU A 25 -17.14 -44.84 -30.48
N VAL A 26 -16.15 -45.37 -29.77
CA VAL A 26 -15.68 -44.81 -28.46
C VAL A 26 -15.19 -43.39 -28.61
N ALA A 27 -14.47 -43.08 -29.67
CA ALA A 27 -13.99 -41.73 -29.96
C ALA A 27 -15.16 -40.73 -30.17
N ALA A 28 -16.20 -41.18 -30.89
CA ALA A 28 -17.40 -40.36 -31.11
C ALA A 28 -18.19 -40.13 -29.80
N GLU A 29 -18.39 -41.21 -29.02
CA GLU A 29 -19.16 -41.15 -27.77
C GLU A 29 -18.49 -40.24 -26.70
N LEU A 30 -17.17 -40.30 -26.58
CA LEU A 30 -16.41 -39.52 -25.60
C LEU A 30 -15.93 -38.15 -26.14
N ASN A 31 -16.31 -37.83 -27.37
CA ASN A 31 -15.85 -36.61 -28.06
C ASN A 31 -14.29 -36.45 -28.03
N ARG A 32 -13.60 -37.56 -28.37
CA ARG A 32 -12.13 -37.66 -28.41
C ARG A 32 -11.63 -38.13 -29.78
N SER A 33 -10.37 -37.94 -30.04
CA SER A 33 -9.77 -38.48 -31.27
C SER A 33 -9.55 -40.00 -31.16
N ILE A 34 -9.63 -40.69 -32.28
CA ILE A 34 -9.32 -42.13 -32.37
C ILE A 34 -7.90 -42.42 -31.85
N VAL A 35 -6.93 -41.51 -32.15
CA VAL A 35 -5.55 -41.60 -31.69
C VAL A 35 -5.48 -41.59 -30.16
N TRP A 36 -6.33 -40.79 -29.50
CA TRP A 36 -6.42 -40.76 -28.06
C TRP A 36 -6.93 -42.09 -27.49
N VAL A 37 -7.96 -42.69 -28.08
CA VAL A 37 -8.51 -43.97 -27.69
C VAL A 37 -7.46 -45.08 -27.83
N CYS A 38 -6.83 -45.21 -28.99
CA CYS A 38 -5.78 -46.21 -29.25
C CYS A 38 -4.57 -46.01 -28.30
N LYS A 39 -4.19 -44.78 -27.99
CA LYS A 39 -3.11 -44.52 -27.03
C LYS A 39 -3.42 -45.10 -25.65
N TRP A 40 -4.63 -44.90 -25.14
CA TRP A 40 -5.00 -45.35 -23.80
C TRP A 40 -5.30 -46.87 -23.79
N GLN A 41 -5.81 -47.40 -24.88
CA GLN A 41 -5.93 -48.86 -25.08
C GLN A 41 -4.55 -49.54 -25.00
N GLY A 42 -3.57 -49.06 -25.75
CA GLY A 42 -2.23 -49.64 -25.74
C GLY A 42 -1.51 -49.47 -24.38
N ARG A 43 -1.81 -48.39 -23.62
CA ARG A 43 -1.31 -48.27 -22.26
C ARG A 43 -1.98 -49.20 -21.27
N PHE A 44 -3.27 -49.45 -21.46
CA PHE A 44 -4.01 -50.42 -20.66
C PHE A 44 -3.54 -51.85 -20.93
N GLU A 45 -3.34 -52.23 -22.18
CA GLU A 45 -2.80 -53.55 -22.57
C GLU A 45 -1.44 -53.84 -21.96
N LYS A 46 -0.56 -52.79 -21.88
CA LYS A 46 0.78 -52.96 -21.31
C LYS A 46 0.83 -52.96 -19.78
N ASN A 47 0.03 -52.13 -19.13
CA ASN A 47 0.19 -51.82 -17.70
C ASN A 47 -1.13 -51.91 -16.92
N GLY A 48 -2.19 -52.46 -17.48
CA GLY A 48 -3.51 -52.56 -16.87
C GLY A 48 -4.07 -51.16 -16.45
N TRP A 49 -4.90 -51.15 -15.44
CA TRP A 49 -5.50 -49.91 -14.92
C TRP A 49 -4.48 -48.87 -14.46
N ALA A 50 -3.30 -49.29 -14.02
CA ALA A 50 -2.23 -48.37 -13.62
C ALA A 50 -1.69 -47.56 -14.83
N GLY A 51 -1.76 -48.11 -16.06
CA GLY A 51 -1.37 -47.43 -17.29
C GLY A 51 -2.23 -46.22 -17.65
N LEU A 52 -3.44 -46.12 -17.09
CA LEU A 52 -4.35 -44.98 -17.33
C LEU A 52 -4.05 -43.78 -16.47
N LYS A 53 -3.19 -43.88 -15.46
CA LYS A 53 -2.75 -42.72 -14.67
C LYS A 53 -1.89 -41.80 -15.51
N SER A 54 -2.04 -40.48 -15.28
CA SER A 54 -1.19 -39.52 -15.94
C SER A 54 0.25 -39.67 -15.45
N GLN A 55 1.19 -39.77 -16.38
CA GLN A 55 2.62 -39.77 -16.08
C GLN A 55 3.15 -38.35 -16.06
N SER A 56 4.17 -38.12 -15.26
CA SER A 56 4.87 -36.81 -15.26
C SER A 56 5.48 -36.57 -16.64
N CYS A 57 5.23 -35.37 -17.19
CA CYS A 57 5.87 -34.91 -18.41
C CYS A 57 7.22 -34.21 -18.14
N ALA A 58 7.67 -34.20 -16.87
CA ALA A 58 8.94 -33.63 -16.52
C ALA A 58 10.10 -34.45 -17.14
N PRO A 59 11.16 -33.78 -17.61
CA PRO A 59 12.34 -34.48 -18.10
C PRO A 59 12.91 -35.42 -17.02
N LYS A 60 13.24 -36.65 -17.40
CA LYS A 60 13.83 -37.64 -16.49
C LYS A 60 15.23 -37.20 -16.01
N GLU A 61 15.93 -36.47 -16.81
CA GLU A 61 17.23 -35.89 -16.50
C GLU A 61 17.22 -34.39 -16.80
N HIS A 62 17.66 -33.59 -15.87
CA HIS A 62 17.87 -32.16 -16.06
C HIS A 62 19.35 -31.93 -16.40
N GLY A 63 19.67 -31.72 -17.69
CA GLY A 63 21.04 -31.48 -18.17
C GLY A 63 21.74 -30.25 -17.55
N ARG A 64 21.05 -29.47 -16.73
CA ARG A 64 21.56 -28.32 -15.95
C ARG A 64 21.70 -28.59 -14.46
N LYS A 65 21.56 -29.85 -14.01
CA LYS A 65 21.73 -30.21 -12.59
C LYS A 65 23.22 -30.13 -12.23
N LEU A 66 23.53 -29.42 -11.15
CA LEU A 66 24.91 -29.38 -10.64
C LEU A 66 25.39 -30.78 -10.23
N SER A 67 26.63 -31.10 -10.53
CA SER A 67 27.22 -32.37 -10.11
C SER A 67 27.27 -32.46 -8.57
N PRO A 68 27.18 -33.67 -7.98
CA PRO A 68 27.28 -33.86 -6.54
C PRO A 68 28.51 -33.19 -5.94
N LYS A 69 29.66 -33.30 -6.60
CA LYS A 69 30.92 -32.67 -6.18
C LYS A 69 30.82 -31.14 -6.00
N ILE A 70 30.12 -30.47 -6.94
CA ILE A 70 29.90 -29.00 -6.83
C ILE A 70 28.93 -28.68 -5.71
N GLN A 71 27.88 -29.50 -5.50
CA GLN A 71 26.93 -29.31 -4.41
C GLN A 71 27.63 -29.43 -3.05
N GLU A 72 28.47 -30.47 -2.87
CA GLU A 72 29.30 -30.67 -1.68
C GLU A 72 30.25 -29.49 -1.44
N ALA A 73 30.95 -29.02 -2.50
CA ALA A 73 31.82 -27.86 -2.41
C ALA A 73 31.10 -26.60 -1.96
N ILE A 74 29.84 -26.39 -2.39
CA ILE A 74 28.98 -25.27 -1.95
C ILE A 74 28.69 -25.39 -0.45
N ILE A 75 28.27 -26.56 0.01
CA ILE A 75 27.93 -26.83 1.42
C ILE A 75 29.17 -26.65 2.29
N GLN A 76 30.30 -27.23 1.89
CA GLN A 76 31.57 -27.10 2.60
C GLN A 76 32.03 -25.63 2.69
N ALA A 77 31.99 -24.88 1.59
CA ALA A 77 32.37 -23.47 1.58
C ALA A 77 31.47 -22.62 2.52
N ARG A 78 30.19 -23.00 2.63
CA ARG A 78 29.26 -22.36 3.58
C ARG A 78 29.61 -22.69 5.02
N SER A 79 29.87 -23.96 5.36
CA SER A 79 30.24 -24.38 6.71
C SER A 79 31.55 -23.73 7.17
N GLU A 80 32.56 -23.63 6.29
CA GLU A 80 33.80 -22.91 6.59
C GLU A 80 33.57 -21.43 6.91
N LEU A 81 32.70 -20.73 6.13
CA LEU A 81 32.34 -19.34 6.38
C LEU A 81 31.56 -19.17 7.69
N GLU A 82 30.76 -20.15 8.07
CA GLU A 82 30.04 -20.14 9.36
C GLU A 82 31.00 -20.33 10.52
N ALA A 83 31.98 -21.24 10.40
CA ALA A 83 33.00 -21.45 11.44
C ALA A 83 33.86 -20.18 11.62
N GLU A 84 34.37 -19.60 10.53
CA GLU A 84 35.12 -18.35 10.57
C GLU A 84 34.32 -17.20 11.21
N ALA A 85 33.00 -17.12 10.90
CA ALA A 85 32.13 -16.11 11.47
C ALA A 85 31.82 -16.36 12.95
N ALA A 86 31.95 -17.57 13.45
CA ALA A 86 31.77 -17.90 14.86
C ALA A 86 33.02 -17.57 15.69
N GLU A 87 34.20 -17.66 15.10
CA GLU A 87 35.49 -17.39 15.74
C GLU A 87 35.89 -15.91 15.70
N GLY A 88 35.30 -15.10 14.76
CA GLY A 88 35.68 -13.71 14.55
C GLY A 88 34.77 -12.69 15.23
N ASP A 89 35.04 -11.39 15.00
CA ASP A 89 34.35 -10.22 15.59
C ASP A 89 32.87 -10.04 15.17
N GLY A 90 32.19 -11.08 14.74
CA GLY A 90 30.77 -11.09 14.47
C GLY A 90 30.34 -10.59 13.07
N LEU A 91 31.26 -10.20 12.19
CA LEU A 91 30.96 -9.86 10.80
C LEU A 91 30.62 -11.12 9.98
N LYS A 92 29.34 -11.34 9.74
CA LYS A 92 28.84 -12.59 9.14
C LYS A 92 28.50 -12.44 7.66
N TYR A 93 29.52 -12.42 6.80
CA TYR A 93 29.31 -12.50 5.35
C TYR A 93 29.27 -13.96 4.87
N ILE A 94 28.17 -14.64 5.15
CA ILE A 94 27.97 -16.06 4.88
C ILE A 94 26.97 -16.35 3.74
N GLY A 95 26.47 -15.33 3.05
CA GLY A 95 25.47 -15.44 1.99
C GLY A 95 26.02 -16.08 0.69
N SER A 96 25.12 -16.32 -0.27
CA SER A 96 25.44 -16.94 -1.56
C SER A 96 26.60 -16.24 -2.32
N ARG A 97 26.72 -14.91 -2.20
CA ARG A 97 27.84 -14.15 -2.78
C ARG A 97 29.17 -14.46 -2.11
N ALA A 98 29.21 -14.62 -0.79
CA ALA A 98 30.42 -15.00 -0.05
C ALA A 98 30.84 -16.44 -0.41
N VAL A 99 29.89 -17.37 -0.49
CA VAL A 99 30.11 -18.72 -0.95
C VAL A 99 30.69 -18.74 -2.37
N LEU A 100 30.11 -17.96 -3.31
CA LEU A 100 30.63 -17.85 -4.68
C LEU A 100 32.08 -17.33 -4.69
N ALA A 101 32.38 -16.30 -3.89
CA ALA A 101 33.75 -15.78 -3.77
C ALA A 101 34.72 -16.84 -3.24
N ARG A 102 34.31 -17.66 -2.24
CA ARG A 102 35.10 -18.77 -1.72
C ARG A 102 35.36 -19.84 -2.76
N LEU A 103 34.32 -20.25 -3.53
CA LEU A 103 34.46 -21.23 -4.62
C LEU A 103 35.40 -20.72 -5.71
N LYS A 104 35.36 -19.42 -6.04
CA LYS A 104 36.34 -18.82 -6.99
C LYS A 104 37.77 -18.93 -6.47
N ARG A 105 38.01 -18.60 -5.20
CA ARG A 105 39.35 -18.73 -4.57
C ARG A 105 39.85 -20.18 -4.57
N LYS A 106 38.95 -21.14 -4.35
CA LYS A 106 39.23 -22.58 -4.40
C LYS A 106 39.35 -23.11 -5.85
N LYS A 107 39.22 -22.28 -6.90
CA LYS A 107 39.32 -22.65 -8.33
C LYS A 107 38.34 -23.78 -8.71
N ILE A 108 37.15 -23.82 -8.12
CA ILE A 108 36.13 -24.83 -8.44
C ILE A 108 35.57 -24.56 -9.88
N THR A 109 35.55 -25.59 -10.69
CA THR A 109 35.09 -25.55 -12.09
C THR A 109 34.13 -26.72 -12.35
N PRO A 110 33.00 -26.48 -13.06
CA PRO A 110 32.47 -25.21 -13.48
C PRO A 110 31.93 -24.39 -12.30
N LEU A 111 32.08 -23.06 -12.36
CA LEU A 111 31.62 -22.18 -11.29
C LEU A 111 30.08 -22.07 -11.33
N PRO A 112 29.35 -22.36 -10.19
CA PRO A 112 27.90 -22.29 -10.15
C PRO A 112 27.40 -20.84 -10.12
N GLY A 113 26.24 -20.57 -10.71
CA GLY A 113 25.57 -19.27 -10.57
C GLY A 113 24.94 -19.09 -9.17
N LEU A 114 24.73 -17.83 -8.75
CA LEU A 114 24.16 -17.47 -7.43
C LEU A 114 22.85 -18.19 -7.13
N ALA A 115 21.92 -18.23 -8.08
CA ALA A 115 20.63 -18.92 -7.91
C ALA A 115 20.77 -20.44 -7.67
N SER A 116 21.81 -21.04 -8.26
CA SER A 116 22.11 -22.46 -8.05
C SER A 116 22.70 -22.70 -6.67
N ILE A 117 23.59 -21.81 -6.20
CA ILE A 117 24.15 -21.85 -4.83
C ILE A 117 23.00 -21.72 -3.81
N GLU A 118 22.11 -20.73 -3.98
CA GLU A 118 20.96 -20.54 -3.07
C GLU A 118 20.05 -21.76 -3.02
N ARG A 119 19.81 -22.42 -4.14
CA ARG A 119 19.01 -23.64 -4.21
C ARG A 119 19.64 -24.78 -3.44
N VAL A 120 20.96 -24.98 -3.58
CA VAL A 120 21.69 -26.01 -2.85
C VAL A 120 21.69 -25.72 -1.34
N LEU A 121 22.00 -24.49 -0.94
CA LEU A 121 21.99 -24.09 0.47
C LEU A 121 20.58 -24.23 1.11
N ARG A 122 19.54 -23.92 0.35
CA ARG A 122 18.15 -24.10 0.81
C ARG A 122 17.80 -25.58 0.95
N ALA A 123 18.20 -26.42 0.01
CA ALA A 123 17.98 -27.87 0.06
C ALA A 123 18.75 -28.52 1.22
N ALA A 124 19.93 -27.97 1.59
CA ALA A 124 20.72 -28.38 2.74
C ALA A 124 20.26 -27.79 4.08
N GLY A 125 19.16 -27.00 4.13
CA GLY A 125 18.68 -26.36 5.34
C GLY A 125 19.58 -25.22 5.87
N MET A 126 20.57 -24.77 5.11
CA MET A 126 21.56 -23.75 5.51
C MET A 126 21.10 -22.30 5.21
N THR A 127 19.88 -22.10 4.78
CA THR A 127 19.27 -20.78 4.65
C THR A 127 18.23 -20.60 5.74
N LYS A 128 18.23 -19.41 6.38
CA LYS A 128 17.09 -19.05 7.23
C LYS A 128 15.83 -19.12 6.37
N THR A 129 14.95 -20.07 6.65
CA THR A 129 13.59 -20.02 6.17
C THR A 129 13.04 -18.67 6.64
N LYS A 130 12.66 -17.78 5.74
CA LYS A 130 11.79 -16.68 6.13
C LYS A 130 10.61 -17.33 6.80
N SER A 131 10.43 -17.10 8.10
CA SER A 131 9.19 -17.48 8.74
C SER A 131 8.11 -16.85 7.87
N THR A 132 7.27 -17.66 7.26
CA THR A 132 6.04 -17.23 6.67
C THR A 132 5.12 -16.91 7.84
N ASN A 133 5.42 -15.84 8.58
CA ASN A 133 4.40 -15.24 9.39
C ASN A 133 3.27 -14.95 8.42
N GLU A 134 2.14 -15.60 8.60
CA GLU A 134 0.96 -15.31 7.80
C GLU A 134 0.76 -13.81 7.80
N LYS A 135 0.92 -13.19 6.63
CA LYS A 135 0.70 -11.76 6.49
C LYS A 135 -0.74 -11.50 6.87
N ILE A 136 -0.95 -10.72 7.93
CA ILE A 136 -2.29 -10.31 8.33
C ILE A 136 -2.87 -9.52 7.17
N LYS A 137 -4.02 -9.96 6.67
CA LYS A 137 -4.76 -9.23 5.66
C LYS A 137 -5.63 -8.19 6.37
N TYR A 138 -5.35 -6.93 6.11
CA TYR A 138 -6.17 -5.84 6.58
C TYR A 138 -7.30 -5.57 5.58
N PRO A 139 -8.56 -5.39 6.03
CA PRO A 139 -9.66 -4.99 5.16
C PRO A 139 -9.53 -3.50 4.80
N HIS A 140 -8.96 -3.22 3.61
CA HIS A 140 -8.73 -1.84 3.14
C HIS A 140 -10.00 -1.19 2.59
N LEU A 141 -10.03 0.16 2.63
CA LEU A 141 -11.00 0.95 1.88
C LEU A 141 -10.92 0.66 0.39
N GLN A 142 -12.06 0.63 -0.28
CA GLN A 142 -12.19 0.36 -1.71
C GLN A 142 -12.87 1.52 -2.45
N PRO A 143 -12.18 2.66 -2.62
CA PRO A 143 -12.74 3.80 -3.31
C PRO A 143 -13.03 3.46 -4.78
N LYS A 144 -14.21 3.88 -5.26
CA LYS A 144 -14.68 3.63 -6.63
C LYS A 144 -14.62 4.87 -7.51
N GLN A 145 -14.61 6.04 -6.90
CA GLN A 145 -14.64 7.33 -7.57
C GLN A 145 -13.57 8.27 -7.01
N PRO A 146 -13.06 9.21 -7.82
CA PRO A 146 -12.20 10.28 -7.32
C PRO A 146 -12.82 11.00 -6.13
N ASN A 147 -11.99 11.56 -5.30
CA ASN A 147 -12.35 12.29 -4.08
C ASN A 147 -13.07 11.44 -2.99
N GLN A 148 -13.01 10.12 -3.09
CA GLN A 148 -13.47 9.23 -2.01
C GLN A 148 -12.37 8.93 -0.99
N LEU A 149 -11.13 8.75 -1.43
CA LEU A 149 -9.99 8.44 -0.58
C LEU A 149 -8.75 9.20 -1.02
N LEU A 150 -8.27 10.06 -0.14
CA LEU A 150 -6.96 10.71 -0.21
C LEU A 150 -5.98 9.94 0.68
N GLN A 151 -4.89 9.43 0.13
CA GLN A 151 -3.76 8.92 0.91
C GLN A 151 -2.72 10.02 1.10
N VAL A 152 -2.26 10.19 2.34
CA VAL A 152 -1.25 11.16 2.74
C VAL A 152 -0.08 10.46 3.40
N ASP A 153 1.14 10.86 3.04
CA ASP A 153 2.35 10.32 3.63
C ASP A 153 3.47 11.38 3.62
N ILE A 154 4.49 11.18 4.45
CA ILE A 154 5.61 12.11 4.65
C ILE A 154 6.92 11.43 4.28
N VAL A 155 7.61 11.98 3.29
CA VAL A 155 8.94 11.50 2.90
C VAL A 155 10.01 12.43 3.46
N PRO A 156 10.91 11.92 4.31
CA PRO A 156 12.05 12.71 4.78
C PRO A 156 13.15 12.77 3.73
N HIS A 157 13.65 14.00 3.50
CA HIS A 157 14.81 14.24 2.64
C HIS A 157 15.82 15.15 3.35
N TYR A 158 16.98 15.33 2.73
CA TYR A 158 18.04 16.20 3.23
C TYR A 158 18.55 17.09 2.12
N LEU A 159 18.65 18.39 2.40
CA LEU A 159 19.33 19.35 1.54
C LEU A 159 20.84 19.15 1.63
N ARG A 160 21.56 19.69 0.66
CA ARG A 160 23.00 19.76 0.71
C ARG A 160 23.43 20.59 1.92
N GLY A 161 24.19 19.98 2.83
CA GLY A 161 24.53 20.60 4.13
C GLY A 161 23.79 19.97 5.33
N GLY A 162 22.93 18.95 5.09
CA GLY A 162 22.34 18.14 6.17
C GLY A 162 21.05 18.66 6.77
N GLN A 163 20.51 19.79 6.28
CA GLN A 163 19.20 20.27 6.71
C GLN A 163 18.11 19.28 6.30
N SER A 164 17.34 18.77 7.28
CA SER A 164 16.20 17.89 7.01
C SER A 164 15.04 18.65 6.37
N VAL A 165 14.32 17.98 5.49
CA VAL A 165 13.09 18.45 4.84
C VAL A 165 12.06 17.38 4.93
N ALA A 166 10.86 17.71 5.37
CA ALA A 166 9.70 16.84 5.37
C ALA A 166 8.81 17.16 4.15
N CYS A 167 8.76 16.25 3.18
CA CYS A 167 7.89 16.38 2.02
C CYS A 167 6.58 15.68 2.31
N PHE A 168 5.54 16.44 2.56
CA PHE A 168 4.18 15.93 2.71
C PHE A 168 3.58 15.78 1.31
N ASN A 169 3.08 14.59 1.00
CA ASN A 169 2.43 14.28 -0.27
C ASN A 169 1.05 13.69 -0.03
N GLY A 170 0.09 14.14 -0.80
CA GLY A 170 -1.26 13.60 -0.86
C GLY A 170 -1.57 13.11 -2.26
N LEU A 171 -2.29 12.00 -2.37
CA LEU A 171 -2.68 11.39 -3.64
C LEU A 171 -4.13 10.91 -3.55
N ASP A 172 -4.98 11.40 -4.46
CA ASP A 172 -6.29 10.75 -4.67
C ASP A 172 -6.09 9.34 -5.22
N VAL A 173 -6.65 8.35 -4.53
CA VAL A 173 -6.37 6.94 -4.83
C VAL A 173 -6.93 6.50 -6.16
N VAL A 174 -8.04 7.07 -6.63
CA VAL A 174 -8.70 6.68 -7.88
C VAL A 174 -8.12 7.42 -9.07
N SER A 175 -8.11 8.75 -9.04
CA SER A 175 -7.61 9.56 -10.14
C SER A 175 -6.09 9.66 -10.23
N ARG A 176 -5.36 9.29 -9.17
CA ARG A 176 -3.90 9.51 -9.06
C ARG A 176 -3.51 10.99 -9.08
N TYR A 177 -4.43 11.89 -8.76
CA TYR A 177 -4.18 13.33 -8.71
C TYR A 177 -3.41 13.70 -7.45
N PRO A 178 -2.16 14.17 -7.55
CA PRO A 178 -1.31 14.46 -6.40
C PRO A 178 -1.35 15.93 -6.00
N ALA A 179 -1.05 16.21 -4.73
CA ALA A 179 -0.60 17.52 -4.24
C ALA A 179 0.44 17.31 -3.14
N GLY A 180 1.29 18.29 -2.92
CA GLY A 180 2.32 18.16 -1.90
C GLY A 180 2.95 19.49 -1.54
N GLN A 181 3.59 19.51 -0.36
CA GLN A 181 4.31 20.68 0.16
C GLN A 181 5.45 20.22 1.08
N ALA A 182 6.58 20.88 0.99
CA ALA A 182 7.74 20.61 1.81
C ALA A 182 7.84 21.61 2.98
N PHE A 183 8.20 21.08 4.15
CA PHE A 183 8.38 21.83 5.40
C PHE A 183 9.74 21.52 6.04
N ALA A 184 10.19 22.37 6.94
CA ALA A 184 11.43 22.15 7.69
C ALA A 184 11.29 21.04 8.73
N GLN A 185 10.09 20.77 9.20
CA GLN A 185 9.81 19.86 10.29
C GLN A 185 8.51 19.07 10.05
N ARG A 186 8.27 18.07 10.89
CA ARG A 186 7.05 17.26 10.91
C ARG A 186 6.22 17.59 12.15
N ARG A 187 5.77 18.83 12.27
CA ARG A 187 4.92 19.26 13.38
C ARG A 187 3.45 19.09 13.04
N ALA A 188 2.61 19.01 14.05
CA ALA A 188 1.16 18.97 13.87
C ALA A 188 0.62 20.22 13.13
N GLU A 189 1.27 21.38 13.33
CA GLU A 189 0.95 22.62 12.61
C GLU A 189 1.25 22.51 11.12
N ASP A 190 2.43 21.95 10.75
CA ASP A 190 2.82 21.73 9.35
C ASP A 190 1.86 20.74 8.68
N ALA A 191 1.49 19.66 9.39
CA ALA A 191 0.50 18.67 8.91
C ALA A 191 -0.89 19.31 8.71
N LYS A 192 -1.32 20.18 9.62
CA LYS A 192 -2.58 20.93 9.50
C LYS A 192 -2.57 21.86 8.29
N HIS A 193 -1.51 22.64 8.09
CA HIS A 193 -1.37 23.52 6.92
C HIS A 193 -1.33 22.74 5.62
N PHE A 194 -0.60 21.62 5.59
CA PHE A 194 -0.54 20.76 4.43
C PHE A 194 -1.92 20.19 4.07
N LEU A 195 -2.66 19.64 5.05
CA LEU A 195 -3.99 19.08 4.79
C LEU A 195 -4.98 20.14 4.29
N LEU A 196 -4.95 21.35 4.86
CA LEU A 196 -5.76 22.45 4.35
C LEU A 196 -5.45 22.76 2.89
N HIS A 197 -4.16 22.89 2.53
CA HIS A 197 -3.73 23.11 1.16
C HIS A 197 -4.20 21.97 0.22
N VAL A 198 -4.05 20.73 0.63
CA VAL A 198 -4.46 19.57 -0.18
C VAL A 198 -5.98 19.52 -0.39
N TRP A 199 -6.77 19.82 0.65
CA TRP A 199 -8.23 19.88 0.52
C TRP A 199 -8.71 21.05 -0.34
N GLN A 200 -7.94 22.12 -0.46
CA GLN A 200 -8.18 23.20 -1.40
C GLN A 200 -7.80 22.84 -2.84
N GLU A 201 -6.74 22.03 -3.05
CA GLU A 201 -6.25 21.69 -4.39
C GLU A 201 -6.90 20.41 -4.97
N ILE A 202 -6.97 19.34 -4.18
CA ILE A 202 -7.53 18.04 -4.62
C ILE A 202 -9.04 18.00 -4.40
N GLY A 203 -9.51 18.63 -3.36
CA GLY A 203 -10.88 18.60 -2.88
C GLY A 203 -10.99 17.93 -1.52
N LEU A 204 -12.14 18.13 -0.88
CA LEU A 204 -12.47 17.55 0.41
C LEU A 204 -12.94 16.10 0.20
N PRO A 205 -12.11 15.09 0.48
CA PRO A 205 -12.47 13.70 0.23
C PRO A 205 -13.40 13.18 1.33
N ARG A 206 -14.12 12.10 1.05
CA ARG A 206 -14.84 11.40 2.12
C ARG A 206 -13.88 10.90 3.19
N TYR A 207 -12.78 10.26 2.80
CA TYR A 207 -11.76 9.73 3.69
C TYR A 207 -10.40 10.35 3.42
N THR A 208 -9.73 10.85 4.46
CA THR A 208 -8.32 11.23 4.42
C THR A 208 -7.52 10.21 5.22
N GLN A 209 -6.74 9.38 4.54
CA GLN A 209 -5.92 8.34 5.17
C GLN A 209 -4.52 8.86 5.45
N VAL A 210 -4.09 8.71 6.69
CA VAL A 210 -2.76 9.11 7.19
C VAL A 210 -2.11 7.92 7.91
N ASP A 211 -0.81 8.01 8.14
CA ASP A 211 -0.12 7.09 9.02
C ASP A 211 -0.34 7.42 10.51
N ASN A 212 0.34 6.68 11.40
CA ASN A 212 0.24 6.91 12.84
C ASN A 212 1.33 7.86 13.37
N GLU A 213 1.99 8.67 12.53
CA GLU A 213 2.96 9.65 13.01
C GLU A 213 2.31 10.63 14.02
N GLY A 214 3.10 11.06 15.02
CA GLY A 214 2.60 11.92 16.10
C GLY A 214 2.03 13.25 15.62
N CYS A 215 2.48 13.77 14.48
CA CYS A 215 1.94 15.00 13.87
C CYS A 215 0.48 14.85 13.42
N PHE A 216 0.04 13.64 13.04
CA PHE A 216 -1.34 13.36 12.66
C PHE A 216 -2.21 12.91 13.83
N SER A 217 -1.68 12.04 14.72
CA SER A 217 -2.45 11.43 15.80
C SER A 217 -2.61 12.31 17.04
N GLY A 218 -1.73 13.28 17.25
CA GLY A 218 -1.71 14.11 18.46
C GLY A 218 -0.73 13.65 19.52
N GLY A 219 0.12 12.66 19.23
CA GLY A 219 1.19 12.18 20.08
C GLY A 219 0.91 10.87 20.81
N PHE A 220 1.94 10.36 21.48
CA PHE A 220 1.94 9.01 22.11
C PHE A 220 2.01 9.05 23.64
N THR A 221 1.96 10.24 24.24
CA THR A 221 2.24 10.42 25.68
C THR A 221 1.00 10.42 26.57
N HIS A 222 -0.16 10.72 26.04
CA HIS A 222 -1.40 10.83 26.82
C HIS A 222 -2.53 10.01 26.18
N GLU A 223 -3.39 9.48 27.03
CA GLU A 223 -4.57 8.72 26.63
C GLU A 223 -5.67 9.64 26.05
N ALA A 224 -6.42 9.14 25.09
CA ALA A 224 -7.59 9.78 24.47
C ALA A 224 -7.32 11.18 23.87
N VAL A 225 -6.08 11.54 23.55
CA VAL A 225 -5.78 12.87 23.00
C VAL A 225 -6.22 12.96 21.54
N LEU A 226 -7.01 13.99 21.25
CA LEU A 226 -7.44 14.35 19.89
C LEU A 226 -6.59 15.53 19.42
N GLY A 227 -5.62 15.25 18.54
CA GLY A 227 -4.68 16.23 17.99
C GLY A 227 -5.34 17.26 17.08
N GLN A 228 -4.57 18.30 16.70
CA GLN A 228 -5.04 19.39 15.82
C GLN A 228 -5.52 18.84 14.46
N VAL A 229 -4.83 17.85 13.90
CA VAL A 229 -5.20 17.25 12.61
C VAL A 229 -6.55 16.54 12.68
N VAL A 230 -6.79 15.77 13.75
CA VAL A 230 -8.09 15.13 13.99
C VAL A 230 -9.21 16.17 14.07
N ARG A 231 -9.00 17.25 14.82
CA ARG A 231 -9.97 18.35 14.95
C ARG A 231 -10.21 19.08 13.64
N SER A 232 -9.14 19.32 12.86
CA SER A 232 -9.26 19.94 11.53
C SER A 232 -10.10 19.09 10.58
N ALA A 233 -9.87 17.77 10.56
CA ALA A 233 -10.62 16.85 9.71
C ALA A 233 -12.12 16.81 10.11
N LEU A 234 -12.43 16.72 11.40
CA LEU A 234 -13.79 16.78 11.90
C LEU A 234 -14.45 18.13 11.58
N TRP A 235 -13.71 19.24 11.73
CA TRP A 235 -14.21 20.58 11.45
C TRP A 235 -14.60 20.77 9.98
N VAL A 236 -13.78 20.31 9.05
CA VAL A 236 -14.09 20.40 7.61
C VAL A 236 -15.03 19.29 7.12
N GLY A 237 -15.27 18.25 7.93
CA GLY A 237 -16.24 17.20 7.64
C GLY A 237 -15.69 16.02 6.83
N THR A 238 -14.36 15.85 6.70
CA THR A 238 -13.75 14.62 6.18
C THR A 238 -13.52 13.61 7.29
N GLU A 239 -13.65 12.33 6.97
CA GLU A 239 -13.39 11.25 7.93
C GLU A 239 -11.91 10.87 7.89
N LEU A 240 -11.20 11.10 9.00
CA LEU A 240 -9.78 10.75 9.10
C LEU A 240 -9.62 9.25 9.33
N VAL A 241 -8.71 8.63 8.59
CA VAL A 241 -8.43 7.19 8.65
C VAL A 241 -6.96 6.96 8.99
N PHE A 242 -6.71 6.24 10.09
CA PHE A 242 -5.36 5.86 10.50
C PHE A 242 -5.01 4.47 9.98
N SER A 243 -3.94 4.36 9.20
CA SER A 243 -3.40 3.11 8.67
C SER A 243 -2.99 2.15 9.78
N PRO A 244 -2.84 0.83 9.51
CA PRO A 244 -2.29 -0.10 10.48
C PRO A 244 -0.86 0.29 10.88
N ILE A 245 -0.54 0.08 12.15
CA ILE A 245 0.80 0.36 12.67
C ILE A 245 1.83 -0.57 12.00
N ARG A 246 2.92 -0.01 11.47
CA ARG A 246 4.02 -0.73 10.81
C ARG A 246 3.58 -1.60 9.61
N HIS A 247 2.58 -1.15 8.87
CA HIS A 247 2.10 -1.82 7.67
C HIS A 247 2.11 -0.86 6.46
N PRO A 248 3.26 -0.61 5.85
CA PRO A 248 3.41 0.35 4.75
C PRO A 248 2.53 0.01 3.56
N GLU A 249 2.32 -1.26 3.26
CA GLU A 249 1.47 -1.71 2.14
C GLU A 249 0.06 -1.06 2.12
N SER A 250 -0.39 -0.49 3.25
CA SER A 250 -1.68 0.21 3.33
C SER A 250 -1.69 1.56 2.63
N ASN A 251 -0.54 2.20 2.44
CA ASN A 251 -0.35 3.47 1.74
C ASN A 251 0.28 3.28 0.35
N GLY A 252 0.16 2.09 -0.24
CA GLY A 252 0.89 1.67 -1.43
C GLY A 252 0.72 2.57 -2.66
N PHE A 253 -0.36 3.35 -2.77
CA PHE A 253 -0.55 4.27 -3.89
C PHE A 253 0.32 5.53 -3.76
N VAL A 254 0.34 6.16 -2.59
CA VAL A 254 1.20 7.32 -2.34
C VAL A 254 2.67 6.92 -2.26
N GLU A 255 2.98 5.74 -1.70
CA GLU A 255 4.36 5.21 -1.71
C GLU A 255 4.88 4.96 -3.14
N ARG A 256 4.05 4.42 -4.03
CA ARG A 256 4.41 4.27 -5.44
C ARG A 256 4.62 5.62 -6.11
N PHE A 257 3.82 6.62 -5.77
CA PHE A 257 3.96 7.98 -6.25
C PHE A 257 5.29 8.61 -5.81
N HIS A 258 5.76 8.32 -4.57
CA HIS A 258 7.04 8.82 -4.06
C HIS A 258 8.23 8.44 -4.94
N GLN A 259 8.22 7.28 -5.58
CA GLN A 259 9.29 6.90 -6.52
C GLN A 259 9.36 7.88 -7.71
N ASP A 260 8.22 8.22 -8.30
CA ASP A 260 8.16 9.21 -9.39
C ASP A 260 8.56 10.61 -8.87
N TYR A 261 8.15 10.99 -7.65
CA TYR A 261 8.49 12.26 -7.01
C TYR A 261 10.00 12.37 -6.76
N ASP A 262 10.62 11.34 -6.21
CA ASP A 262 12.04 11.30 -5.92
C ASP A 262 12.88 11.38 -7.20
N ASP A 263 12.50 10.64 -8.22
CA ASP A 263 13.22 10.62 -9.50
C ASP A 263 13.21 11.99 -10.19
N HIS A 264 12.12 12.76 -10.09
CA HIS A 264 11.97 14.02 -10.81
C HIS A 264 12.33 15.27 -9.99
N VAL A 265 12.15 15.22 -8.66
CA VAL A 265 12.40 16.39 -7.79
C VAL A 265 13.77 16.31 -7.14
N TRP A 266 14.16 15.13 -6.61
CA TRP A 266 15.34 14.98 -5.78
C TRP A 266 16.55 14.40 -6.52
N HIS A 267 16.37 13.41 -7.38
CA HIS A 267 17.47 12.80 -8.10
C HIS A 267 18.07 13.78 -9.13
N ASN A 268 19.39 13.78 -9.23
CA ASN A 268 20.16 14.60 -10.19
C ASN A 268 19.91 16.12 -10.08
N THR A 269 19.44 16.61 -8.93
CA THR A 269 19.16 18.03 -8.71
C THR A 269 19.76 18.48 -7.39
N THR A 270 20.48 19.61 -7.41
CA THR A 270 20.94 20.25 -6.19
C THR A 270 19.91 21.25 -5.71
N LEU A 271 19.16 20.88 -4.67
CA LEU A 271 18.18 21.75 -4.04
C LEU A 271 18.86 22.58 -2.94
N GLN A 272 18.63 23.89 -2.95
CA GLN A 272 19.33 24.83 -2.06
C GLN A 272 18.60 25.08 -0.74
N ASN A 273 17.28 25.14 -0.78
CA ASN A 273 16.43 25.44 0.36
C ASN A 273 15.01 24.92 0.13
N ILE A 274 14.16 25.01 1.16
CA ILE A 274 12.77 24.51 1.11
C ILE A 274 11.93 25.23 0.05
N ALA A 275 12.15 26.54 -0.16
CA ALA A 275 11.44 27.28 -1.21
C ALA A 275 11.75 26.71 -2.61
N HIS A 276 13.03 26.38 -2.87
CA HIS A 276 13.43 25.71 -4.12
C HIS A 276 12.82 24.31 -4.25
N VAL A 277 12.73 23.53 -3.14
CA VAL A 277 12.02 22.24 -3.13
C VAL A 277 10.55 22.44 -3.52
N ASN A 278 9.86 23.40 -2.89
CA ASN A 278 8.45 23.67 -3.17
C ASN A 278 8.20 24.13 -4.61
N GLN A 279 9.05 25.00 -5.14
CA GLN A 279 8.96 25.45 -6.52
C GLN A 279 9.11 24.31 -7.52
N ARG A 280 10.12 23.44 -7.31
CA ARG A 280 10.36 22.29 -8.17
C ARG A 280 9.25 21.25 -8.04
N SER A 281 8.76 21.01 -6.83
CA SER A 281 7.63 20.14 -6.55
C SER A 281 6.35 20.60 -7.26
N ALA A 282 6.06 21.91 -7.22
CA ALA A 282 4.91 22.48 -7.91
C ALA A 282 4.96 22.22 -9.43
N THR A 283 6.13 22.42 -10.05
CA THR A 283 6.35 22.10 -11.47
C THR A 283 6.15 20.60 -11.76
N PHE A 284 6.70 19.74 -10.89
CA PHE A 284 6.52 18.30 -11.01
C PHE A 284 5.05 17.89 -10.89
N PHE A 285 4.33 18.38 -9.87
CA PHE A 285 2.91 18.07 -9.70
C PHE A 285 2.08 18.49 -10.91
N GLN A 286 2.32 19.70 -11.45
CA GLN A 286 1.64 20.16 -12.65
C GLN A 286 1.86 19.21 -13.83
N ASN A 287 3.12 18.87 -14.11
CA ASN A 287 3.47 17.97 -15.21
C ASN A 287 2.89 16.55 -14.99
N TYR A 288 2.96 16.02 -13.77
CA TYR A 288 2.41 14.71 -13.42
C TYR A 288 0.90 14.67 -13.66
N ARG A 289 0.18 15.65 -13.17
CA ARG A 289 -1.29 15.78 -13.30
C ARG A 289 -1.76 15.78 -14.76
N GLN A 290 -1.00 16.44 -15.64
CA GLN A 290 -1.39 16.62 -17.05
C GLN A 290 -0.84 15.55 -17.99
N SER A 291 0.38 15.08 -17.73
CA SER A 291 1.15 14.27 -18.69
C SER A 291 1.34 12.82 -18.29
N LYS A 292 1.11 12.44 -17.04
CA LYS A 292 1.26 11.05 -16.60
C LYS A 292 0.05 10.23 -17.01
N HIS A 293 0.25 9.33 -17.97
CA HIS A 293 -0.79 8.38 -18.38
C HIS A 293 -0.60 7.07 -17.61
N HIS A 294 -1.56 6.75 -16.75
CA HIS A 294 -1.57 5.50 -16.00
C HIS A 294 -2.38 4.43 -16.75
N SER A 295 -1.86 3.22 -16.84
CA SER A 295 -2.62 2.09 -17.41
C SER A 295 -3.94 1.84 -16.68
N ALA A 296 -3.96 2.09 -15.37
CA ALA A 296 -5.16 1.96 -14.54
C ALA A 296 -6.23 3.05 -14.80
N LEU A 297 -5.90 4.13 -15.51
CA LEU A 297 -6.81 5.24 -15.83
C LEU A 297 -7.30 5.16 -17.28
N ASN A 298 -7.19 4.02 -17.94
CA ASN A 298 -7.60 3.82 -19.33
C ASN A 298 -7.02 4.86 -20.31
N GLY A 299 -5.80 5.32 -20.05
CA GLY A 299 -5.10 6.31 -20.87
C GLY A 299 -5.44 7.77 -20.56
N GLN A 300 -6.31 8.05 -19.59
CA GLN A 300 -6.60 9.41 -19.14
C GLN A 300 -5.46 9.93 -18.24
N SER A 301 -5.30 11.25 -18.22
CA SER A 301 -4.45 11.92 -17.24
C SER A 301 -5.15 12.01 -15.88
N PRO A 302 -4.40 12.17 -14.77
CA PRO A 302 -5.00 12.41 -13.46
C PRO A 302 -5.98 13.59 -13.44
N THR A 303 -5.67 14.68 -14.13
CA THR A 303 -6.54 15.87 -14.21
C THR A 303 -7.87 15.56 -14.89
N GLU A 304 -7.82 14.88 -16.04
CA GLU A 304 -9.05 14.56 -16.79
C GLU A 304 -10.01 13.73 -15.95
N LEU A 305 -9.51 12.64 -15.32
CA LEU A 305 -10.35 11.77 -14.51
C LEU A 305 -10.84 12.47 -13.23
N HIS A 306 -9.97 13.24 -12.56
CA HIS A 306 -10.29 13.86 -11.29
C HIS A 306 -11.45 14.88 -11.42
N PHE A 307 -11.37 15.77 -12.38
CA PHE A 307 -12.37 16.82 -12.56
C PHE A 307 -13.66 16.38 -13.29
N GLN A 308 -13.66 15.21 -13.93
CA GLN A 308 -14.91 14.61 -14.44
C GLN A 308 -15.95 14.35 -13.33
N HIS A 309 -15.48 14.13 -12.10
CA HIS A 309 -16.31 13.83 -10.94
C HIS A 309 -16.65 15.04 -10.06
N HIS A 310 -16.31 16.26 -10.50
CA HIS A 310 -16.63 17.51 -9.80
C HIS A 310 -16.28 17.48 -8.31
N PRO A 311 -15.00 17.40 -7.93
CA PRO A 311 -14.59 17.36 -6.53
C PRO A 311 -15.08 18.60 -5.77
N GLN A 312 -15.43 18.41 -4.50
CA GLN A 312 -15.77 19.53 -3.63
C GLN A 312 -14.48 20.18 -3.12
N LEU A 313 -14.16 21.36 -3.59
CA LEU A 313 -12.99 22.10 -3.15
C LEU A 313 -13.32 22.97 -1.94
N LEU A 314 -12.41 23.07 -0.98
CA LEU A 314 -12.48 24.14 0.02
C LEU A 314 -12.23 25.49 -0.67
N PRO A 315 -12.96 26.55 -0.28
CA PRO A 315 -12.68 27.89 -0.78
C PRO A 315 -11.22 28.28 -0.56
N PRO A 316 -10.58 28.99 -1.51
CA PRO A 316 -9.18 29.41 -1.35
C PRO A 316 -8.92 30.34 -0.15
N ASP A 317 -9.95 31.07 0.27
CA ASP A 317 -9.95 31.97 1.44
C ASP A 317 -10.38 31.28 2.74
N PHE A 318 -10.69 29.97 2.67
CA PHE A 318 -11.06 29.22 3.88
C PHE A 318 -9.87 29.13 4.84
N VAL A 319 -10.10 29.47 6.08
CA VAL A 319 -9.13 29.38 7.17
C VAL A 319 -9.74 28.57 8.33
N LEU A 320 -8.91 27.76 8.95
CA LEU A 320 -9.29 27.06 10.18
C LEU A 320 -9.34 28.04 11.34
N PRO A 321 -10.17 27.79 12.37
CA PRO A 321 -10.21 28.59 13.60
C PRO A 321 -8.81 28.72 14.21
N GLU A 322 -8.52 29.90 14.74
CA GLU A 322 -7.29 30.15 15.48
C GLU A 322 -7.29 29.42 16.82
N GLY A 323 -6.11 29.04 17.31
CA GLY A 323 -5.92 28.34 18.57
C GLY A 323 -6.39 26.87 18.53
N LYS A 324 -7.03 26.44 19.64
CA LYS A 324 -7.57 25.07 19.76
C LYS A 324 -8.87 24.95 18.98
N ILE A 325 -8.84 24.22 17.86
CA ILE A 325 -10.03 23.97 17.04
C ILE A 325 -11.08 23.23 17.88
N PRO A 326 -12.35 23.70 17.93
CA PRO A 326 -13.42 23.00 18.63
C PRO A 326 -13.61 21.58 18.14
N LEU A 327 -13.95 20.67 19.04
CA LEU A 327 -14.32 19.31 18.67
C LEU A 327 -15.73 19.33 18.08
N THR A 328 -15.90 18.80 16.88
CA THR A 328 -17.20 18.76 16.18
C THR A 328 -17.68 17.34 15.96
N GLU A 329 -18.96 17.20 15.65
CA GLU A 329 -19.55 15.92 15.24
C GLU A 329 -18.84 15.36 14.02
N GLY A 330 -18.69 14.03 13.97
CA GLY A 330 -18.08 13.32 12.87
C GLY A 330 -17.56 11.97 13.28
N GLN A 331 -16.69 11.41 12.44
CA GLN A 331 -16.10 10.09 12.67
C GLN A 331 -14.62 10.09 12.34
N ILE A 332 -13.87 9.28 13.08
CA ILE A 332 -12.49 8.91 12.77
C ILE A 332 -12.34 7.40 12.83
N HIS A 333 -11.45 6.86 12.02
CA HIS A 333 -11.33 5.43 11.85
C HIS A 333 -9.90 4.97 12.05
N PHE A 334 -9.75 3.78 12.60
CA PHE A 334 -8.46 3.15 12.82
C PHE A 334 -8.52 1.71 12.31
N MET A 335 -7.58 1.34 11.47
CA MET A 335 -7.38 -0.06 11.10
C MET A 335 -6.35 -0.67 12.05
N ARG A 336 -6.74 -1.68 12.84
CA ARG A 336 -5.91 -2.21 13.93
C ARG A 336 -5.79 -3.73 13.87
N ARG A 337 -4.61 -4.21 14.21
CA ARG A 337 -4.37 -5.62 14.53
C ARG A 337 -4.94 -5.91 15.91
N VAL A 338 -5.61 -7.05 16.05
CA VAL A 338 -5.99 -7.58 17.36
C VAL A 338 -4.76 -8.21 17.99
N SER A 339 -4.49 -7.86 19.24
CA SER A 339 -3.39 -8.43 20.02
C SER A 339 -3.67 -9.89 20.40
N ASP A 340 -2.63 -10.58 20.85
CA ASP A 340 -2.78 -11.97 21.32
C ASP A 340 -3.62 -12.06 22.62
N THR A 341 -3.84 -10.92 23.30
CA THR A 341 -4.73 -10.78 24.48
C THR A 341 -6.17 -10.41 24.11
N GLY A 342 -6.52 -10.38 22.81
CA GLY A 342 -7.86 -10.05 22.35
C GLY A 342 -8.22 -8.57 22.48
N THR A 343 -7.23 -7.66 22.44
CA THR A 343 -7.46 -6.21 22.53
C THR A 343 -6.97 -5.47 21.29
N VAL A 344 -7.43 -4.24 21.09
CA VAL A 344 -6.91 -3.29 20.09
C VAL A 344 -6.55 -1.98 20.78
N SER A 345 -5.40 -1.41 20.38
CA SER A 345 -4.92 -0.13 20.89
C SER A 345 -5.35 1.02 20.00
N VAL A 346 -6.08 1.99 20.57
CA VAL A 346 -6.54 3.21 19.88
C VAL A 346 -6.37 4.41 20.82
N LEU A 347 -5.62 5.42 20.37
CA LEU A 347 -5.33 6.63 21.14
C LEU A 347 -4.79 6.34 22.55
N ASN A 348 -3.85 5.41 22.64
CA ASN A 348 -3.18 4.95 23.87
C ASN A 348 -4.11 4.28 24.91
N LEU A 349 -5.30 3.87 24.49
CA LEU A 349 -6.25 3.08 25.29
C LEU A 349 -6.40 1.69 24.67
N GLU A 350 -6.52 0.66 25.51
CA GLU A 350 -6.76 -0.72 25.10
C GLU A 350 -8.25 -1.04 25.16
N TRP A 351 -8.76 -1.62 24.08
CA TRP A 351 -10.19 -1.94 23.91
C TRP A 351 -10.35 -3.43 23.64
N PRO A 352 -11.12 -4.16 24.48
CA PRO A 352 -11.38 -5.57 24.25
C PRO A 352 -12.14 -5.82 22.95
N VAL A 353 -11.76 -6.86 22.22
CA VAL A 353 -12.51 -7.38 21.08
C VAL A 353 -13.29 -8.61 21.58
N PRO A 354 -14.58 -8.77 21.23
CA PRO A 354 -15.35 -9.92 21.68
C PRO A 354 -14.69 -11.24 21.28
N ASP A 355 -14.69 -12.18 22.20
CA ASP A 355 -14.22 -13.54 21.92
C ASP A 355 -15.25 -14.24 21.02
N THR A 356 -14.79 -14.68 19.85
CA THR A 356 -15.59 -15.39 18.86
C THR A 356 -14.88 -16.68 18.48
N PRO A 357 -15.59 -17.71 17.97
CA PRO A 357 -14.98 -18.97 17.55
C PRO A 357 -13.86 -18.80 16.49
N ASP A 358 -13.95 -17.76 15.67
CA ASP A 358 -12.93 -17.37 14.69
C ASP A 358 -12.63 -15.87 14.86
N PRO A 359 -11.74 -15.50 15.79
CA PRO A 359 -11.48 -14.10 16.09
C PRO A 359 -10.75 -13.41 14.92
N PRO A 360 -11.21 -12.23 14.51
CA PRO A 360 -10.57 -11.49 13.44
C PRO A 360 -9.14 -11.08 13.84
N LYS A 361 -8.16 -11.33 12.97
CA LYS A 361 -6.76 -10.88 13.18
C LYS A 361 -6.60 -9.36 13.05
N ALA A 362 -7.51 -8.70 12.36
CA ALA A 362 -7.56 -7.26 12.17
C ALA A 362 -9.00 -6.77 12.14
N VAL A 363 -9.23 -5.59 12.69
CA VAL A 363 -10.55 -4.95 12.82
C VAL A 363 -10.47 -3.47 12.46
N TRP A 364 -11.64 -2.91 12.18
CA TRP A 364 -11.84 -1.48 12.08
C TRP A 364 -12.44 -0.92 13.37
N VAL A 365 -11.83 0.13 13.89
CA VAL A 365 -12.33 0.87 15.02
C VAL A 365 -12.80 2.24 14.56
N THR A 366 -14.03 2.59 14.83
CA THR A 366 -14.61 3.90 14.52
C THR A 366 -14.94 4.62 15.83
N ILE A 367 -14.41 5.83 16.01
CA ILE A 367 -14.88 6.72 17.07
C ILE A 367 -15.86 7.71 16.42
N GLN A 368 -17.09 7.69 16.89
CA GLN A 368 -18.16 8.59 16.47
C GLN A 368 -18.38 9.66 17.53
N PHE A 369 -18.29 10.91 17.13
CA PHE A 369 -18.57 12.09 17.94
C PHE A 369 -19.97 12.62 17.62
N THR A 370 -20.79 12.78 18.66
CA THR A 370 -22.16 13.31 18.61
C THR A 370 -22.32 14.38 19.68
N LEU A 371 -23.33 15.20 19.60
CA LEU A 371 -23.61 16.25 20.61
C LEU A 371 -23.77 15.69 22.05
N THR A 372 -24.11 14.42 22.18
CA THR A 372 -24.31 13.74 23.47
C THR A 372 -23.07 13.03 24.00
N GLY A 373 -21.98 12.95 23.22
CA GLY A 373 -20.73 12.29 23.61
C GLY A 373 -20.08 11.51 22.49
N ALA A 374 -19.07 10.73 22.82
CA ALA A 374 -18.34 9.93 21.83
C ALA A 374 -18.48 8.43 22.13
N THR A 375 -18.61 7.65 21.05
CA THR A 375 -18.72 6.18 21.10
C THR A 375 -17.66 5.56 20.22
N LEU A 376 -16.90 4.63 20.77
CA LEU A 376 -15.98 3.75 20.02
C LEU A 376 -16.73 2.48 19.64
N ARG A 377 -16.70 2.11 18.37
CA ARG A 377 -17.26 0.86 17.85
C ARG A 377 -16.21 0.07 17.10
N ILE A 378 -16.20 -1.24 17.28
CA ILE A 378 -15.32 -2.17 16.60
C ILE A 378 -16.12 -2.92 15.53
N TYR A 379 -15.59 -2.99 14.31
CA TYR A 379 -16.24 -3.59 13.15
C TYR A 379 -15.32 -4.62 12.48
N ASP A 380 -15.92 -5.59 11.81
CA ASP A 380 -15.25 -6.62 11.01
C ASP A 380 -14.73 -6.12 9.64
N ALA A 381 -15.33 -5.05 9.11
CA ALA A 381 -15.05 -4.54 7.77
C ALA A 381 -14.86 -3.01 7.75
N ALA A 382 -14.36 -2.50 6.62
CA ALA A 382 -14.06 -1.09 6.38
C ALA A 382 -15.33 -0.19 6.42
N PRO A 383 -15.18 1.12 6.72
CA PRO A 383 -16.32 2.04 6.83
C PRO A 383 -17.07 2.28 5.51
N ASP A 384 -16.50 1.94 4.36
CA ASP A 384 -17.13 2.02 3.05
C ASP A 384 -17.89 0.74 2.64
N VAL A 385 -17.94 -0.26 3.52
CA VAL A 385 -18.73 -1.49 3.32
C VAL A 385 -20.08 -1.35 4.01
N ASP A 386 -21.18 -1.36 3.26
CA ASP A 386 -22.53 -1.14 3.77
C ASP A 386 -22.97 -2.23 4.78
N ALA A 387 -22.56 -3.47 4.57
CA ALA A 387 -22.94 -4.63 5.38
C ALA A 387 -21.98 -4.95 6.54
N ARG A 388 -21.11 -3.98 6.96
CA ARG A 388 -20.18 -4.19 8.06
C ARG A 388 -20.91 -4.48 9.37
N VAL A 389 -20.42 -5.45 10.14
CA VAL A 389 -21.00 -5.86 11.40
C VAL A 389 -20.29 -5.15 12.56
N CYS A 390 -21.06 -4.52 13.45
CA CYS A 390 -20.54 -3.98 14.70
C CYS A 390 -20.37 -5.13 15.69
N LEU A 391 -19.12 -5.42 16.05
CA LEU A 391 -18.77 -6.50 16.97
C LEU A 391 -19.03 -6.07 18.43
N THR A 392 -18.71 -4.81 18.76
CA THR A 392 -18.93 -4.23 20.10
C THR A 392 -18.86 -2.71 20.06
N ALA A 393 -19.33 -2.08 21.13
CA ALA A 393 -19.32 -0.63 21.31
C ALA A 393 -18.99 -0.25 22.76
N TYR A 394 -18.23 0.84 22.90
CA TYR A 394 -17.79 1.40 24.19
C TYR A 394 -18.02 2.90 24.23
N SER A 395 -18.25 3.46 25.41
CA SER A 395 -18.18 4.90 25.62
C SER A 395 -16.72 5.35 25.50
N PHE A 396 -16.46 6.34 24.62
CA PHE A 396 -15.12 6.91 24.49
C PHE A 396 -15.00 8.15 25.38
N PRO A 397 -13.93 8.28 26.19
CA PRO A 397 -13.79 9.39 27.13
C PRO A 397 -13.50 10.70 26.39
N VAL A 398 -14.41 11.66 26.49
CA VAL A 398 -14.25 13.03 25.98
C VAL A 398 -14.57 13.98 27.13
N SER A 399 -13.63 14.85 27.48
CA SER A 399 -13.76 15.81 28.59
C SER A 399 -14.22 17.21 28.15
N GLU A 400 -14.53 17.40 26.86
CA GLU A 400 -14.91 18.68 26.27
C GLU A 400 -16.24 18.59 25.52
N THR A 401 -16.87 19.74 25.31
CA THR A 401 -18.11 19.82 24.53
C THR A 401 -17.86 19.51 23.05
N ILE A 402 -18.74 18.68 22.49
CA ILE A 402 -18.78 18.41 21.06
C ILE A 402 -19.78 19.37 20.43
N HIS A 403 -19.34 20.10 19.42
CA HIS A 403 -20.15 21.10 18.70
C HIS A 403 -20.77 20.49 17.43
N PRO A 404 -21.88 21.05 16.93
CA PRO A 404 -22.44 20.61 15.66
C PRO A 404 -21.44 20.85 14.51
N LYS A 405 -21.59 20.12 13.42
CA LYS A 405 -20.79 20.33 12.22
C LYS A 405 -20.88 21.79 11.78
N SER A 406 -19.76 22.37 11.37
CA SER A 406 -19.74 23.73 10.85
C SER A 406 -20.56 23.80 9.56
N THR A 407 -21.65 24.57 9.57
CA THR A 407 -22.49 24.85 8.38
C THR A 407 -21.87 25.91 7.47
N SER A 408 -20.77 26.56 7.90
CA SER A 408 -20.10 27.62 7.16
C SER A 408 -19.26 27.12 5.98
N ILE A 409 -19.02 25.81 5.91
CA ILE A 409 -18.29 25.21 4.80
C ILE A 409 -19.33 24.83 3.75
N GLN A 410 -19.63 25.74 2.82
CA GLN A 410 -20.34 25.41 1.60
C GLN A 410 -19.33 24.90 0.58
N PRO A 411 -19.36 23.61 0.23
CA PRO A 411 -18.45 23.09 -0.78
C PRO A 411 -18.69 23.84 -2.10
N HIS A 412 -17.64 24.36 -2.69
CA HIS A 412 -17.70 25.01 -3.98
C HIS A 412 -17.53 23.96 -5.08
N HIS A 413 -18.58 23.75 -5.88
CA HIS A 413 -18.44 22.96 -7.09
C HIS A 413 -17.91 23.89 -8.21
N PRO A 414 -16.72 23.65 -8.75
CA PRO A 414 -16.27 24.41 -9.89
C PRO A 414 -17.27 24.22 -11.04
N ASN A 415 -17.84 25.32 -11.55
CA ASN A 415 -18.62 25.27 -12.77
C ASN A 415 -17.78 24.68 -13.91
N LYS A 416 -18.41 24.04 -14.91
CA LYS A 416 -17.71 23.50 -16.10
C LYS A 416 -16.72 24.50 -16.72
N SER A 417 -17.09 25.77 -16.75
CA SER A 417 -16.22 26.87 -17.20
C SER A 417 -15.00 27.12 -16.30
N GLN A 418 -15.10 26.85 -15.00
CA GLN A 418 -13.96 26.95 -14.08
C GLN A 418 -13.05 25.70 -14.16
N GLY A 419 -13.58 24.52 -14.45
CA GLY A 419 -12.79 23.34 -14.79
C GLY A 419 -11.94 23.54 -16.05
N GLU A 420 -12.53 24.12 -17.10
CA GLU A 420 -11.82 24.54 -18.31
C GLU A 420 -10.84 25.68 -18.03
N TYR A 421 -11.21 26.62 -17.17
CA TYR A 421 -10.37 27.73 -16.73
C TYR A 421 -9.18 27.26 -15.88
N LEU A 422 -9.37 26.30 -14.96
CA LEU A 422 -8.28 25.66 -14.21
C LEU A 422 -7.36 24.82 -15.11
N MET A 423 -7.86 24.27 -16.20
CA MET A 423 -7.04 23.60 -17.23
C MET A 423 -6.21 24.62 -18.06
N GLN A 424 -6.65 25.86 -18.16
CA GLN A 424 -5.98 26.92 -18.95
C GLN A 424 -5.05 27.82 -18.14
N LEU A 425 -5.02 27.73 -16.78
CA LEU A 425 -4.25 28.65 -15.93
C LEU A 425 -3.03 27.99 -15.23
N PRO A 426 -1.90 27.81 -15.93
CA PRO A 426 -0.66 27.42 -15.26
C PRO A 426 0.09 28.59 -14.61
N LEU A 427 -0.20 29.85 -14.90
CA LEU A 427 0.73 30.96 -14.58
C LEU A 427 0.18 32.08 -13.68
N GLN A 428 -1.14 32.26 -13.54
CA GLN A 428 -1.67 33.41 -12.77
C GLN A 428 -1.78 33.18 -11.26
N PHE A 429 -1.91 31.95 -10.78
CA PHE A 429 -1.93 31.68 -9.33
C PHE A 429 -0.58 31.95 -8.66
N PHE A 430 0.53 31.80 -9.37
CA PHE A 430 1.85 32.18 -8.88
C PHE A 430 2.03 33.70 -8.71
N THR A 431 1.33 34.51 -9.50
CA THR A 431 1.41 35.96 -9.42
C THR A 431 0.69 36.55 -8.19
N ILE A 432 -0.36 35.90 -7.69
CA ILE A 432 -1.06 36.37 -6.49
C ILE A 432 -0.25 36.05 -5.23
N SER A 433 0.36 34.87 -5.13
CA SER A 433 1.27 34.54 -4.04
C SER A 433 2.54 35.41 -4.06
N ALA A 434 3.11 35.61 -5.25
CA ALA A 434 4.29 36.51 -5.39
C ALA A 434 3.98 37.99 -5.08
N ARG A 435 2.77 38.48 -5.41
CA ARG A 435 2.34 39.83 -5.04
C ARG A 435 2.09 39.97 -3.55
N SER A 436 1.56 38.95 -2.88
CA SER A 436 1.39 38.92 -1.43
C SER A 436 2.75 38.95 -0.73
N THR A 437 3.69 38.13 -1.21
CA THR A 437 5.08 38.10 -0.66
C THR A 437 5.84 39.34 -0.98
N ALA A 438 5.70 39.93 -2.18
CA ALA A 438 6.32 41.18 -2.55
C ALA A 438 5.76 42.37 -1.74
N LYS A 439 4.47 42.39 -1.42
CA LYS A 439 3.85 43.39 -0.56
C LYS A 439 4.33 43.28 0.89
N MET A 440 4.43 42.06 1.44
CA MET A 440 5.02 41.83 2.78
C MET A 440 6.50 42.22 2.83
N VAL A 441 7.29 41.93 1.81
CA VAL A 441 8.70 42.30 1.74
C VAL A 441 8.85 43.80 1.58
N ALA A 442 7.99 44.49 0.80
CA ALA A 442 7.99 45.92 0.66
C ALA A 442 7.58 46.65 1.97
N GLU A 443 6.60 46.09 2.70
CA GLU A 443 6.21 46.62 4.02
C GLU A 443 7.31 46.38 5.08
N PHE A 444 8.03 45.27 5.00
CA PHE A 444 9.17 44.99 5.91
C PHE A 444 10.37 45.86 5.63
N LEU A 445 10.68 46.19 4.36
CA LEU A 445 11.75 47.07 3.96
C LEU A 445 11.43 48.56 4.19
N ALA A 446 10.16 48.94 4.37
CA ALA A 446 9.76 50.29 4.70
C ALA A 446 9.75 50.55 6.22
N MET A 447 9.99 49.55 7.04
CA MET A 447 10.09 49.64 8.52
C MET A 447 11.55 49.63 9.02
N TYR A 448 12.53 49.58 8.11
CA TYR A 448 13.97 49.76 8.36
C TYR A 448 14.52 50.85 7.40
#